data_5bec71bc19995d69479d6d3b576e47ad
#
_entry.id   5bec71bc19995d69479d6d3b576e47ad
#
_cell.length_a   1.000
_cell.length_b   1.000
_cell.length_c   1.000
_cell.angle_alpha   90.00
_cell.angle_beta   90.00
_cell.angle_gamma   90.00
#
_symmetry.space_group_name_H-M   'P 1'
#
loop_
_entity.id
_entity.type
_entity.pdbx_description
1 polymer ?
#
loop_
_entity_poly.entity_id
_entity_poly.type
_entity_poly.pdbx_seq_one_letter_code
_entity_poly.pdbx_strand_id
1 'polypeptide(L)'
;MRWVLLLLLAVAACGSKHDAPGAGSGSGSAVAKPAGLAVFVDGKQVATVSQAQLAEWPRVDQLVPVEARRLGRWQDVELVGAKPKPTDMQSPSATYPDLVPAVFPGEGGEPSFGMFDAVELAKKGKAQLREDHLTAVRIKLLPEDAGRGQHEQGNGGGKDPAQLKITFVMPDGKSNVLTGDKLLAVPRDNLPGTTDGKGWALQTLLTAGGVTKFDKIVVSNANNVALNLDKTNFTADSIPFVKLNRKGELRLRIYKKTGSEWQPAGGDVSDLDGIQVLK
;
A
#
# COMPACT_ATOMS: atom_id res chain seq x y z
N MET A 1 -5.91 -2.51 65.87
CA MET A 1 -5.82 -3.98 65.82
C MET A 1 -5.02 -4.30 64.57
N ARG A 2 -3.69 -4.44 64.67
CA ARG A 2 -2.88 -5.63 64.94
C ARG A 2 -3.39 -6.82 64.15
N TRP A 3 -2.67 -7.28 63.11
CA TRP A 3 -1.69 -8.34 63.22
C TRP A 3 -0.73 -8.30 62.00
N VAL A 4 0.56 -8.30 62.35
CA VAL A 4 1.77 -8.56 61.55
C VAL A 4 1.96 -10.08 61.55
N LEU A 5 2.37 -10.67 60.42
CA LEU A 5 3.08 -11.94 60.46
C LEU A 5 4.15 -11.94 59.33
N LEU A 6 5.38 -11.88 59.81
CA LEU A 6 6.64 -12.19 59.14
C LEU A 6 6.93 -13.67 59.30
N LEU A 7 7.56 -14.28 58.29
CA LEU A 7 8.41 -15.49 58.39
C LEU A 7 9.21 -15.58 57.07
N LEU A 8 10.44 -15.21 57.03
CA LEU A 8 11.71 -15.79 57.39
C LEU A 8 12.12 -17.09 56.66
N LEU A 9 13.08 -16.94 55.78
CA LEU A 9 14.34 -17.66 55.51
C LEU A 9 14.38 -19.21 55.54
N ALA A 10 14.95 -19.77 54.47
CA ALA A 10 16.02 -20.77 54.60
C ALA A 10 16.93 -20.78 53.36
N VAL A 11 18.18 -20.43 53.61
CA VAL A 11 19.36 -20.69 52.78
C VAL A 11 19.85 -22.09 53.08
N ALA A 12 20.16 -22.89 52.08
CA ALA A 12 21.02 -24.06 52.21
C ALA A 12 21.93 -24.15 51.00
N ALA A 13 23.17 -23.76 51.20
CA ALA A 13 24.31 -24.11 50.36
C ALA A 13 24.86 -25.44 50.84
N CYS A 14 25.17 -26.39 49.94
CA CYS A 14 26.22 -27.35 50.08
C CYS A 14 26.62 -27.87 48.69
N GLY A 15 27.89 -27.66 48.37
CA GLY A 15 28.57 -28.17 47.19
C GLY A 15 29.00 -29.64 47.34
N SER A 16 29.25 -30.27 46.24
CA SER A 16 30.29 -31.29 46.06
C SER A 16 30.59 -31.46 44.55
N LYS A 17 31.89 -31.43 44.27
CA LYS A 17 32.51 -31.85 43.01
C LYS A 17 32.31 -33.34 42.79
N HIS A 18 32.15 -33.77 41.54
CA HIS A 18 32.88 -34.90 40.93
C HIS A 18 32.63 -35.00 39.43
N ASP A 19 33.68 -35.00 38.72
CA ASP A 19 34.16 -35.55 37.46
C ASP A 19 33.20 -36.07 36.39
N ALA A 20 33.53 -35.69 35.15
CA ALA A 20 33.06 -36.09 33.82
C ALA A 20 33.44 -37.59 33.46
N PRO A 21 33.11 -38.17 32.27
CA PRO A 21 32.60 -37.60 31.02
C PRO A 21 31.43 -38.40 30.41
N GLY A 22 30.68 -37.86 29.57
CA GLY A 22 29.66 -38.59 28.83
C GLY A 22 28.91 -37.78 27.79
N ALA A 23 29.31 -37.98 26.56
CA ALA A 23 28.54 -37.92 25.31
C ALA A 23 27.51 -36.82 25.15
N GLY A 24 27.80 -35.92 24.24
CA GLY A 24 26.95 -34.88 23.73
C GLY A 24 25.58 -35.33 23.28
N SER A 25 24.59 -34.74 23.90
CA SER A 25 23.30 -34.58 23.30
C SER A 25 23.19 -33.08 22.95
N GLY A 26 23.49 -32.77 21.70
CA GLY A 26 23.25 -31.46 21.15
C GLY A 26 21.74 -31.18 21.19
N SER A 27 21.30 -30.63 22.32
CA SER A 27 20.00 -29.99 22.38
C SER A 27 20.10 -28.74 21.51
N GLY A 28 19.83 -28.93 20.20
CA GLY A 28 19.53 -27.81 19.31
C GLY A 28 18.36 -27.07 19.95
N SER A 29 18.64 -25.95 20.61
CA SER A 29 17.62 -24.99 20.96
C SER A 29 16.89 -24.65 19.67
N ALA A 30 15.73 -25.24 19.47
CA ALA A 30 14.80 -24.80 18.44
C ALA A 30 14.59 -23.32 18.73
N VAL A 31 15.22 -22.47 17.90
CA VAL A 31 14.97 -21.03 17.92
C VAL A 31 13.46 -20.90 17.75
N ALA A 32 12.79 -20.47 18.82
CA ALA A 32 11.34 -20.31 18.80
C ALA A 32 11.03 -19.42 17.59
N LYS A 33 10.26 -19.95 16.64
CA LYS A 33 9.82 -19.21 15.45
C LYS A 33 9.18 -17.92 15.95
N PRO A 34 9.63 -16.72 15.53
CA PRO A 34 9.11 -15.48 16.06
C PRO A 34 7.60 -15.46 15.87
N ALA A 35 6.85 -15.12 16.92
CA ALA A 35 5.38 -15.17 16.95
C ALA A 35 4.71 -14.17 15.97
N GLY A 36 5.47 -13.43 15.17
CA GLY A 36 5.00 -12.47 14.17
C GLY A 36 6.13 -11.60 13.66
N LEU A 37 5.78 -10.71 12.73
CA LEU A 37 6.68 -9.72 12.14
C LEU A 37 6.69 -8.46 13.00
N ALA A 38 7.85 -8.05 13.49
CA ALA A 38 8.00 -6.81 14.25
C ALA A 38 8.09 -5.60 13.32
N VAL A 39 7.40 -4.50 13.65
CA VAL A 39 7.49 -3.22 12.92
C VAL A 39 8.00 -2.15 13.86
N PHE A 40 9.07 -1.47 13.44
CA PHE A 40 9.72 -0.42 14.19
C PHE A 40 9.66 0.92 13.45
N VAL A 41 9.53 2.01 14.20
CA VAL A 41 9.69 3.38 13.71
C VAL A 41 10.70 4.09 14.61
N ASP A 42 11.76 4.64 14.04
CA ASP A 42 12.85 5.31 14.74
C ASP A 42 13.39 4.49 15.94
N GLY A 43 13.57 3.19 15.71
CA GLY A 43 14.07 2.25 16.70
C GLY A 43 13.04 1.76 17.73
N LYS A 44 11.84 2.32 17.78
CA LYS A 44 10.76 1.90 18.68
C LYS A 44 9.84 0.91 17.98
N GLN A 45 9.59 -0.24 18.60
CA GLN A 45 8.58 -1.18 18.10
C GLN A 45 7.18 -0.59 18.25
N VAL A 46 6.45 -0.50 17.14
CA VAL A 46 5.11 0.10 17.08
C VAL A 46 4.01 -0.92 16.78
N ALA A 47 4.37 -2.06 16.21
CA ALA A 47 3.45 -3.15 15.94
C ALA A 47 4.15 -4.52 15.93
N THR A 48 3.36 -5.56 16.12
CA THR A 48 3.72 -6.96 15.81
C THR A 48 2.59 -7.53 14.97
N VAL A 49 2.91 -7.94 13.75
CA VAL A 49 1.93 -8.48 12.80
C VAL A 49 1.86 -9.98 12.97
N SER A 50 0.72 -10.47 13.42
CA SER A 50 0.46 -11.90 13.59
C SER A 50 0.27 -12.62 12.25
N GLN A 51 0.33 -13.95 12.24
CA GLN A 51 0.06 -14.76 11.04
C GLN A 51 -1.34 -14.50 10.45
N ALA A 52 -2.34 -14.33 11.32
CA ALA A 52 -3.70 -14.00 10.87
C ALA A 52 -3.76 -12.65 10.17
N GLN A 53 -3.04 -11.65 10.70
CA GLN A 53 -2.94 -10.34 10.07
C GLN A 53 -2.13 -10.36 8.76
N LEU A 54 -1.05 -11.17 8.68
CA LEU A 54 -0.29 -11.33 7.44
C LEU A 54 -1.16 -11.87 6.30
N ALA A 55 -2.11 -12.77 6.60
CA ALA A 55 -3.02 -13.34 5.61
C ALA A 55 -3.92 -12.28 4.94
N GLU A 56 -4.14 -11.15 5.60
CA GLU A 56 -4.91 -10.02 5.05
C GLU A 56 -4.08 -9.08 4.18
N TRP A 57 -2.78 -9.29 4.07
CA TRP A 57 -1.85 -8.45 3.33
C TRP A 57 -1.87 -6.98 3.77
N PRO A 58 -1.70 -6.70 5.08
CA PRO A 58 -1.83 -5.35 5.58
C PRO A 58 -0.76 -4.43 4.99
N ARG A 59 -1.16 -3.20 4.70
CA ARG A 59 -0.25 -2.13 4.32
C ARG A 59 0.60 -1.73 5.52
N VAL A 60 1.90 -1.58 5.32
CA VAL A 60 2.81 -1.19 6.40
C VAL A 60 2.49 0.21 6.92
N ASP A 61 2.08 1.14 6.05
CA ASP A 61 1.67 2.48 6.45
C ASP A 61 0.43 2.50 7.37
N GLN A 62 -0.41 1.48 7.35
CA GLN A 62 -1.54 1.34 8.27
C GLN A 62 -1.15 0.76 9.64
N LEU A 63 -0.02 0.06 9.72
CA LEU A 63 0.48 -0.56 10.95
C LEU A 63 1.28 0.40 11.82
N VAL A 64 1.64 1.57 11.30
CA VAL A 64 2.48 2.55 12.00
C VAL A 64 1.65 3.73 12.53
N PRO A 65 2.18 4.51 13.50
CA PRO A 65 1.55 5.72 14.02
C PRO A 65 1.20 6.72 12.91
N VAL A 66 0.20 7.57 13.14
CA VAL A 66 -0.35 8.49 12.13
C VAL A 66 0.72 9.40 11.52
N GLU A 67 1.65 9.89 12.32
CA GLU A 67 2.78 10.72 11.91
C GLU A 67 3.76 9.99 10.99
N ALA A 68 3.89 8.68 11.14
CA ALA A 68 4.75 7.81 10.34
C ALA A 68 4.05 7.21 9.10
N ARG A 69 2.73 7.37 8.95
CA ARG A 69 1.94 6.78 7.86
C ARG A 69 2.28 7.37 6.49
N ARG A 70 2.88 8.54 6.44
CA ARG A 70 3.24 9.22 5.18
C ARG A 70 4.51 8.63 4.61
N LEU A 71 4.38 7.81 3.57
CA LEU A 71 5.52 7.20 2.88
C LEU A 71 6.55 8.25 2.40
N GLY A 72 6.11 9.48 2.07
CA GLY A 72 6.99 10.60 1.70
C GLY A 72 7.90 11.09 2.82
N ARG A 73 7.63 10.73 4.08
CA ARG A 73 8.47 11.05 5.24
C ARG A 73 9.43 9.91 5.63
N TRP A 74 9.35 8.76 4.99
CA TRP A 74 10.26 7.66 5.27
C TRP A 74 11.60 7.94 4.59
N GLN A 75 12.61 8.14 5.42
CA GLN A 75 13.99 8.30 4.95
C GLN A 75 14.54 6.98 4.47
N ASP A 76 14.27 5.92 5.23
CA ASP A 76 14.87 4.62 5.03
C ASP A 76 13.94 3.50 5.53
N VAL A 77 13.99 2.35 4.89
CA VAL A 77 13.31 1.12 5.34
C VAL A 77 14.30 -0.03 5.32
N GLU A 78 14.57 -0.57 6.49
CA GLU A 78 15.44 -1.72 6.69
C GLU A 78 14.60 -2.99 6.82
N LEU A 79 14.79 -3.93 5.92
CA LEU A 79 14.13 -5.23 5.93
C LEU A 79 15.06 -6.26 6.55
N VAL A 80 14.75 -6.68 7.77
CA VAL A 80 15.56 -7.60 8.57
C VAL A 80 14.99 -9.02 8.44
N GLY A 81 15.82 -9.96 8.02
CA GLY A 81 15.39 -11.33 7.79
C GLY A 81 16.53 -12.34 7.87
N ALA A 82 16.46 -13.38 7.07
CA ALA A 82 17.45 -14.45 7.03
C ALA A 82 18.81 -14.04 6.47
N LYS A 83 18.90 -12.92 5.73
CA LYS A 83 20.16 -12.42 5.20
C LYS A 83 21.05 -11.87 6.32
N PRO A 84 22.38 -12.04 6.23
CA PRO A 84 23.32 -11.52 7.21
C PRO A 84 23.30 -9.98 7.36
N LYS A 85 22.92 -9.29 6.29
CA LYS A 85 22.71 -7.84 6.26
C LYS A 85 21.27 -7.54 5.90
N PRO A 86 20.61 -6.61 6.58
CA PRO A 86 19.31 -6.13 6.18
C PRO A 86 19.32 -5.61 4.75
N THR A 87 18.19 -5.69 4.07
CA THR A 87 17.98 -5.02 2.80
C THR A 87 17.52 -3.60 3.07
N ASP A 88 18.30 -2.61 2.65
CA ASP A 88 17.99 -1.19 2.81
C ASP A 88 17.27 -0.63 1.60
N MET A 89 16.22 0.15 1.85
CA MET A 89 15.46 0.87 0.84
C MET A 89 15.43 2.35 1.20
N GLN A 90 16.26 3.13 0.52
CA GLN A 90 16.34 4.57 0.73
C GLN A 90 15.22 5.31 -0.01
N SER A 91 14.68 6.34 0.67
CA SER A 91 13.68 7.25 0.11
C SER A 91 12.58 6.51 -0.68
N PRO A 92 11.86 5.56 -0.06
CA PRO A 92 10.97 4.66 -0.81
C PRO A 92 9.89 5.40 -1.61
N SER A 93 9.49 6.61 -1.19
CA SER A 93 8.53 7.40 -1.95
C SER A 93 9.10 8.01 -3.23
N ALA A 94 10.40 8.28 -3.26
CA ALA A 94 11.08 8.78 -4.46
C ALA A 94 11.45 7.62 -5.40
N THR A 95 11.94 6.52 -4.83
CA THR A 95 12.35 5.32 -5.58
C THR A 95 11.15 4.57 -6.16
N TYR A 96 10.05 4.50 -5.40
CA TYR A 96 8.82 3.79 -5.77
C TYR A 96 7.59 4.68 -5.62
N PRO A 97 7.45 5.74 -6.43
CA PRO A 97 6.46 6.79 -6.23
C PRO A 97 5.01 6.32 -6.28
N ASP A 98 4.72 5.25 -7.00
CA ASP A 98 3.37 4.73 -7.21
C ASP A 98 3.10 3.40 -6.48
N LEU A 99 4.08 2.91 -5.70
CA LEU A 99 3.94 1.64 -5.02
C LEU A 99 3.53 1.77 -3.56
N VAL A 100 2.86 0.74 -3.07
CA VAL A 100 2.34 0.62 -1.70
C VAL A 100 3.14 -0.44 -0.97
N PRO A 101 3.73 -0.13 0.20
CA PRO A 101 4.39 -1.12 1.02
C PRO A 101 3.36 -1.99 1.76
N ALA A 102 3.51 -3.31 1.65
CA ALA A 102 2.67 -4.25 2.39
C ALA A 102 3.48 -5.44 2.90
N VAL A 103 2.97 -6.10 3.94
CA VAL A 103 3.51 -7.36 4.42
C VAL A 103 2.50 -8.48 4.20
N PHE A 104 2.99 -9.69 3.93
CA PHE A 104 2.15 -10.80 3.52
C PHE A 104 2.81 -12.14 3.84
N PRO A 105 2.07 -13.26 3.84
CA PRO A 105 2.67 -14.57 4.00
C PRO A 105 3.41 -14.98 2.73
N GLY A 106 4.71 -15.23 2.84
CA GLY A 106 5.54 -15.80 1.80
C GLY A 106 5.42 -17.32 1.70
N GLU A 107 6.39 -17.93 1.07
CA GLU A 107 6.49 -19.39 0.98
C GLU A 107 6.61 -19.99 2.38
N GLY A 108 5.82 -21.06 2.65
CA GLY A 108 5.76 -21.64 3.99
C GLY A 108 5.04 -20.81 5.05
N GLY A 109 4.39 -19.70 4.66
CA GLY A 109 3.66 -18.80 5.56
C GLY A 109 4.56 -17.86 6.37
N GLU A 110 5.84 -17.74 6.03
CA GLU A 110 6.76 -16.82 6.69
C GLU A 110 6.51 -15.38 6.28
N PRO A 111 6.79 -14.38 7.18
CA PRO A 111 6.55 -13.00 6.84
C PRO A 111 7.40 -12.53 5.67
N SER A 112 6.77 -11.86 4.72
CA SER A 112 7.40 -11.25 3.56
C SER A 112 6.97 -9.78 3.47
N PHE A 113 7.80 -8.96 2.82
CA PHE A 113 7.50 -7.57 2.48
C PHE A 113 7.47 -7.40 0.97
N GLY A 114 6.62 -6.52 0.48
CA GLY A 114 6.60 -6.15 -0.92
C GLY A 114 6.21 -4.70 -1.15
N MET A 115 6.69 -4.15 -2.27
CA MET A 115 6.19 -2.92 -2.85
C MET A 115 5.26 -3.28 -4.01
N PHE A 116 4.01 -2.91 -3.90
CA PHE A 116 2.95 -3.31 -4.82
C PHE A 116 2.37 -2.12 -5.57
N ASP A 117 2.03 -2.31 -6.83
CA ASP A 117 0.96 -1.53 -7.43
C ASP A 117 -0.33 -1.74 -6.59
N ALA A 118 -1.13 -0.68 -6.40
CA ALA A 118 -2.30 -0.75 -5.53
C ALA A 118 -3.34 -1.80 -5.99
N VAL A 119 -3.46 -2.04 -7.30
CA VAL A 119 -4.36 -3.06 -7.85
C VAL A 119 -3.81 -4.45 -7.63
N GLU A 120 -2.49 -4.64 -7.78
CA GLU A 120 -1.87 -5.93 -7.48
C GLU A 120 -2.00 -6.26 -5.98
N LEU A 121 -1.81 -5.29 -5.10
CA LEU A 121 -2.03 -5.51 -3.66
C LEU A 121 -3.47 -5.96 -3.37
N ALA A 122 -4.46 -5.29 -3.96
CA ALA A 122 -5.88 -5.64 -3.79
C ALA A 122 -6.21 -7.06 -4.27
N LYS A 123 -5.53 -7.53 -5.31
CA LYS A 123 -5.69 -8.88 -5.87
C LYS A 123 -4.81 -9.94 -5.18
N LYS A 124 -4.03 -9.55 -4.18
CA LYS A 124 -2.98 -10.37 -3.60
C LYS A 124 -2.03 -10.93 -4.66
N GLY A 125 -1.70 -10.08 -5.63
CA GLY A 125 -0.90 -10.42 -6.81
C GLY A 125 0.60 -10.20 -6.61
N LYS A 126 1.32 -9.88 -7.68
CA LYS A 126 2.78 -9.83 -7.69
C LYS A 126 3.32 -8.50 -7.19
N ALA A 127 4.25 -8.53 -6.23
CA ALA A 127 5.06 -7.38 -5.84
C ALA A 127 6.10 -7.04 -6.92
N GLN A 128 6.41 -5.76 -7.09
CA GLN A 128 7.53 -5.31 -7.93
C GLN A 128 8.88 -5.48 -7.23
N LEU A 129 8.91 -5.21 -5.92
CA LEU A 129 10.03 -5.54 -5.04
C LEU A 129 9.51 -6.49 -3.97
N ARG A 130 10.26 -7.53 -3.67
CA ARG A 130 9.91 -8.54 -2.68
C ARG A 130 11.12 -8.95 -1.86
N GLU A 131 10.92 -9.08 -0.54
CA GLU A 131 11.88 -9.65 0.38
C GLU A 131 11.17 -10.65 1.30
N ASP A 132 11.68 -11.87 1.39
CA ASP A 132 11.08 -12.97 2.11
C ASP A 132 11.80 -13.27 3.44
N HIS A 133 11.21 -14.12 4.28
CA HIS A 133 11.76 -14.61 5.55
C HIS A 133 12.10 -13.49 6.54
N LEU A 134 11.21 -12.52 6.67
CA LEU A 134 11.46 -11.36 7.52
C LEU A 134 11.14 -11.63 8.99
N THR A 135 11.92 -11.01 9.86
CA THR A 135 11.69 -10.93 11.31
C THR A 135 11.29 -9.53 11.74
N ALA A 136 11.74 -8.50 11.02
CA ALA A 136 11.36 -7.13 11.29
C ALA A 136 11.37 -6.24 10.05
N VAL A 137 10.54 -5.19 10.10
CA VAL A 137 10.58 -4.01 9.23
C VAL A 137 10.91 -2.81 10.10
N ARG A 138 11.99 -2.09 9.78
CA ARG A 138 12.42 -0.90 10.51
C ARG A 138 12.30 0.31 9.60
N ILE A 139 11.55 1.31 10.05
CA ILE A 139 11.31 2.56 9.33
C ILE A 139 12.05 3.68 10.06
N LYS A 140 12.86 4.42 9.33
CA LYS A 140 13.47 5.67 9.79
C LYS A 140 12.75 6.84 9.15
N LEU A 141 12.31 7.78 9.95
CA LEU A 141 11.64 8.98 9.46
C LEU A 141 12.66 10.08 9.13
N LEU A 142 12.29 10.91 8.15
CA LEU A 142 12.97 12.19 7.95
C LEU A 142 12.78 13.08 9.18
N PRO A 143 13.80 13.86 9.60
CA PRO A 143 13.67 14.86 10.64
C PRO A 143 12.48 15.81 10.35
N GLU A 144 11.85 16.36 11.41
CA GLU A 144 10.67 17.21 11.27
C GLU A 144 10.91 18.46 10.42
N ASP A 145 12.12 18.98 10.43
CA ASP A 145 12.59 20.17 9.71
C ASP A 145 13.09 19.88 8.30
N ALA A 146 13.27 18.62 7.93
CA ALA A 146 13.62 18.25 6.56
C ALA A 146 12.46 18.52 5.59
N GLY A 147 12.28 19.80 5.29
CA GLY A 147 11.40 20.32 4.26
C GLY A 147 9.93 19.88 4.42
N ARG A 148 9.11 20.74 4.97
CA ARG A 148 7.66 20.71 4.68
C ARG A 148 7.45 21.01 3.20
N GLY A 149 7.94 20.13 2.34
CA GLY A 149 7.49 20.06 0.97
C GLY A 149 5.99 19.86 1.02
N GLN A 150 5.25 20.68 0.35
CA GLN A 150 3.79 20.71 0.21
C GLN A 150 3.25 19.41 -0.37
N HIS A 151 3.39 18.29 0.32
CA HIS A 151 2.86 17.00 -0.10
C HIS A 151 1.85 16.49 0.91
N GLU A 152 0.61 16.84 0.57
CA GLU A 152 -0.62 16.15 0.94
C GLU A 152 -0.78 15.79 2.42
N GLN A 153 -1.46 16.67 3.13
CA GLN A 153 -2.20 16.36 4.35
C GLN A 153 -3.32 15.34 4.02
N GLY A 154 -2.95 14.10 3.73
CA GLY A 154 -3.91 13.02 3.59
C GLY A 154 -3.90 12.19 4.86
N ASN A 155 -5.02 12.09 5.55
CA ASN A 155 -5.26 11.07 6.55
C ASN A 155 -4.86 9.71 5.96
N GLY A 156 -3.86 9.06 6.54
CA GLY A 156 -3.19 7.89 5.98
C GLY A 156 -3.94 6.56 6.11
N GLY A 157 -5.23 6.55 5.90
CA GLY A 157 -5.99 5.33 5.65
C GLY A 157 -6.30 5.27 4.16
N GLY A 158 -5.62 4.44 3.39
CA GLY A 158 -6.02 4.18 2.02
C GLY A 158 -7.44 3.59 2.00
N LYS A 159 -8.26 4.01 1.03
CA LYS A 159 -9.56 3.39 0.81
C LYS A 159 -9.35 1.93 0.44
N ASP A 160 -10.23 1.08 0.95
CA ASP A 160 -10.29 -0.32 0.53
C ASP A 160 -10.68 -0.36 -0.97
N PRO A 161 -9.87 -0.95 -1.85
CA PRO A 161 -10.20 -1.06 -3.26
C PRO A 161 -11.53 -1.76 -3.54
N ALA A 162 -11.99 -2.64 -2.65
CA ALA A 162 -13.29 -3.27 -2.76
C ALA A 162 -14.46 -2.27 -2.61
N GLN A 163 -14.23 -1.14 -1.94
CA GLN A 163 -15.22 -0.08 -1.75
C GLN A 163 -15.23 0.95 -2.88
N LEU A 164 -14.31 0.83 -3.84
CA LEU A 164 -14.32 1.70 -5.01
C LEU A 164 -15.60 1.53 -5.81
N LYS A 165 -16.10 2.62 -6.32
CA LYS A 165 -17.24 2.64 -7.24
C LYS A 165 -17.13 3.80 -8.20
N ILE A 166 -17.59 3.58 -9.43
CA ILE A 166 -17.85 4.66 -10.39
C ILE A 166 -19.32 4.53 -10.79
N THR A 167 -20.07 5.60 -10.61
CA THR A 167 -21.47 5.67 -11.01
C THR A 167 -21.56 6.36 -12.36
N PHE A 168 -22.09 5.67 -13.37
CA PHE A 168 -22.35 6.23 -14.69
C PHE A 168 -23.83 6.59 -14.79
N VAL A 169 -24.13 7.88 -14.95
CA VAL A 169 -25.50 8.37 -15.16
C VAL A 169 -25.71 8.58 -16.65
N MET A 170 -26.62 7.83 -17.22
CA MET A 170 -26.92 7.85 -18.65
C MET A 170 -27.88 8.99 -19.01
N PRO A 171 -27.96 9.41 -20.30
CA PRO A 171 -28.84 10.50 -20.73
C PRO A 171 -30.34 10.24 -20.49
N ASP A 172 -30.74 8.97 -20.36
CA ASP A 172 -32.12 8.56 -20.06
C ASP A 172 -32.40 8.52 -18.53
N GLY A 173 -31.45 8.98 -17.70
CA GLY A 173 -31.56 9.01 -16.24
C GLY A 173 -31.21 7.67 -15.56
N LYS A 174 -30.96 6.61 -16.30
CA LYS A 174 -30.52 5.34 -15.71
C LYS A 174 -29.08 5.45 -15.21
N SER A 175 -28.77 4.66 -14.19
CA SER A 175 -27.42 4.60 -13.64
C SER A 175 -26.88 3.18 -13.68
N ASN A 176 -25.63 3.06 -14.10
CA ASN A 176 -24.84 1.84 -13.97
C ASN A 176 -23.75 2.10 -12.93
N VAL A 177 -23.41 1.08 -12.12
CA VAL A 177 -22.35 1.18 -11.12
C VAL A 177 -21.29 0.12 -11.41
N LEU A 178 -20.07 0.58 -11.57
CA LEU A 178 -18.88 -0.27 -11.63
C LEU A 178 -18.27 -0.34 -10.22
N THR A 179 -18.54 -1.41 -9.52
CA THR A 179 -18.05 -1.65 -8.16
C THR A 179 -16.61 -2.14 -8.13
N GLY A 180 -15.95 -2.10 -6.98
CA GLY A 180 -14.53 -2.40 -6.84
C GLY A 180 -14.08 -3.69 -7.52
N ASP A 181 -14.77 -4.82 -7.31
CA ASP A 181 -14.42 -6.09 -7.93
C ASP A 181 -14.50 -6.05 -9.47
N LYS A 182 -15.58 -5.44 -9.99
CA LYS A 182 -15.78 -5.30 -11.44
C LYS A 182 -14.78 -4.31 -12.03
N LEU A 183 -14.53 -3.18 -11.34
CA LEU A 183 -13.54 -2.19 -11.75
C LEU A 183 -12.14 -2.81 -11.83
N LEU A 184 -11.72 -3.53 -10.79
CA LEU A 184 -10.42 -4.18 -10.74
C LEU A 184 -10.26 -5.33 -11.75
N ALA A 185 -11.37 -5.88 -12.25
CA ALA A 185 -11.38 -6.89 -13.32
C ALA A 185 -11.24 -6.27 -14.72
N VAL A 186 -11.48 -4.97 -14.89
CA VAL A 186 -11.29 -4.30 -16.19
C VAL A 186 -9.80 -4.35 -16.57
N PRO A 187 -9.47 -4.77 -17.82
CA PRO A 187 -8.09 -4.77 -18.29
C PRO A 187 -7.46 -3.38 -18.14
N ARG A 188 -6.22 -3.35 -17.64
CA ARG A 188 -5.48 -2.10 -17.43
C ARG A 188 -4.59 -1.78 -18.61
N ASP A 189 -4.56 -0.50 -18.94
CA ASP A 189 -3.67 0.08 -19.94
C ASP A 189 -2.37 0.55 -19.29
N ASN A 190 -1.31 0.70 -20.09
CA ASN A 190 -0.13 1.42 -19.65
C ASN A 190 -0.42 2.93 -19.62
N LEU A 191 0.19 3.62 -18.68
CA LEU A 191 0.16 5.09 -18.67
C LEU A 191 0.75 5.59 -20.00
N PRO A 192 0.11 6.57 -20.68
CA PRO A 192 0.61 7.09 -21.93
C PRO A 192 2.09 7.49 -21.87
N GLY A 193 2.88 6.96 -22.79
CA GLY A 193 4.33 7.19 -22.85
C GLY A 193 5.19 6.35 -21.92
N THR A 194 4.61 5.39 -21.19
CA THR A 194 5.37 4.52 -20.29
C THR A 194 5.04 3.03 -20.51
N THR A 195 5.93 2.17 -20.02
CA THR A 195 5.69 0.72 -19.98
C THR A 195 5.26 0.23 -18.59
N ASP A 196 5.39 1.07 -17.57
CA ASP A 196 5.35 0.65 -16.16
C ASP A 196 4.13 1.15 -15.39
N GLY A 197 3.58 2.29 -15.76
CA GLY A 197 2.39 2.84 -15.12
C GLY A 197 1.13 2.08 -15.56
N LYS A 198 0.33 1.61 -14.63
CA LYS A 198 -0.89 0.85 -14.91
C LYS A 198 -2.12 1.59 -14.40
N GLY A 199 -3.10 1.72 -15.29
CA GLY A 199 -4.40 2.31 -14.98
C GLY A 199 -5.40 1.97 -16.08
N TRP A 200 -6.32 2.86 -16.35
CA TRP A 200 -7.34 2.67 -17.38
C TRP A 200 -7.45 3.93 -18.23
N ALA A 201 -7.38 3.79 -19.53
CA ALA A 201 -7.91 4.85 -20.38
C ALA A 201 -9.38 5.06 -20.00
N LEU A 202 -9.84 6.31 -19.88
CA LEU A 202 -11.22 6.59 -19.49
C LEU A 202 -12.21 5.96 -20.47
N GLN A 203 -11.85 5.84 -21.74
CA GLN A 203 -12.65 5.15 -22.75
C GLN A 203 -12.89 3.67 -22.39
N THR A 204 -11.91 2.98 -21.85
CA THR A 204 -12.02 1.58 -21.38
C THR A 204 -13.03 1.49 -20.22
N LEU A 205 -12.98 2.42 -19.27
CA LEU A 205 -13.95 2.49 -18.16
C LEU A 205 -15.35 2.85 -18.62
N LEU A 206 -15.49 3.78 -19.58
CA LEU A 206 -16.79 4.12 -20.18
C LEU A 206 -17.45 2.89 -20.81
N THR A 207 -16.68 2.12 -21.59
CA THR A 207 -17.16 0.88 -22.20
C THR A 207 -17.58 -0.13 -21.14
N ALA A 208 -16.76 -0.34 -20.09
CA ALA A 208 -17.10 -1.23 -18.98
C ALA A 208 -18.34 -0.78 -18.20
N GLY A 209 -18.57 0.54 -18.10
CA GLY A 209 -19.78 1.15 -17.52
C GLY A 209 -21.00 1.13 -18.43
N GLY A 210 -20.88 0.57 -19.66
CA GLY A 210 -22.00 0.47 -20.63
C GLY A 210 -22.19 1.73 -21.48
N VAL A 211 -21.25 2.68 -21.46
CA VAL A 211 -21.29 3.89 -22.29
C VAL A 211 -20.67 3.59 -23.65
N THR A 212 -21.49 3.48 -24.69
CA THR A 212 -21.03 3.19 -26.06
C THR A 212 -20.91 4.43 -26.94
N LYS A 213 -21.69 5.46 -26.64
CA LYS A 213 -21.72 6.73 -27.38
C LYS A 213 -21.98 7.89 -26.44
N PHE A 214 -21.29 9.00 -26.64
CA PHE A 214 -21.51 10.25 -25.94
C PHE A 214 -21.03 11.41 -26.80
N ASP A 215 -21.56 12.59 -26.58
CA ASP A 215 -21.00 13.84 -27.12
C ASP A 215 -20.17 14.56 -26.06
N LYS A 216 -20.61 14.54 -24.82
CA LYS A 216 -19.92 15.12 -23.67
C LYS A 216 -20.11 14.24 -22.46
N ILE A 217 -19.14 14.23 -21.56
CA ILE A 217 -19.26 13.65 -20.21
C ILE A 217 -18.83 14.66 -19.16
N VAL A 218 -19.41 14.56 -17.99
CA VAL A 218 -18.97 15.28 -16.78
C VAL A 218 -18.42 14.24 -15.81
N VAL A 219 -17.15 14.36 -15.51
CA VAL A 219 -16.47 13.52 -14.52
C VAL A 219 -16.44 14.25 -13.20
N SER A 220 -16.86 13.63 -12.12
CA SER A 220 -16.97 14.29 -10.81
C SER A 220 -16.46 13.42 -9.67
N ASN A 221 -16.33 14.08 -8.52
CA ASN A 221 -16.09 13.43 -7.24
C ASN A 221 -17.12 13.89 -6.19
N ALA A 222 -17.13 13.22 -5.03
CA ALA A 222 -18.03 13.54 -3.92
C ALA A 222 -17.90 14.97 -3.39
N ASN A 223 -16.79 15.67 -3.65
CA ASN A 223 -16.55 17.06 -3.25
C ASN A 223 -17.00 18.08 -4.31
N ASN A 224 -17.82 17.68 -5.26
CA ASN A 224 -18.34 18.52 -6.36
C ASN A 224 -17.26 19.12 -7.28
N VAL A 225 -16.06 18.56 -7.29
CA VAL A 225 -15.10 18.87 -8.34
C VAL A 225 -15.57 18.17 -9.60
N ALA A 226 -15.78 18.93 -10.67
CA ALA A 226 -16.28 18.42 -11.93
C ALA A 226 -15.39 18.84 -13.10
N LEU A 227 -15.20 17.93 -14.05
CA LEU A 227 -14.45 18.15 -15.28
C LEU A 227 -15.33 17.77 -16.48
N ASN A 228 -15.51 18.73 -17.40
CA ASN A 228 -16.20 18.48 -18.65
C ASN A 228 -15.23 17.93 -19.69
N LEU A 229 -15.57 16.84 -20.31
CA LEU A 229 -14.82 16.21 -21.39
C LEU A 229 -15.75 16.00 -22.60
N ASP A 230 -15.21 16.23 -23.78
CA ASP A 230 -15.86 15.97 -25.06
C ASP A 230 -14.97 15.11 -25.96
N LYS A 231 -15.40 14.87 -27.20
CA LYS A 231 -14.66 14.03 -28.16
C LYS A 231 -13.25 14.53 -28.45
N THR A 232 -12.97 15.80 -28.27
CA THR A 232 -11.61 16.38 -28.49
C THR A 232 -10.61 15.94 -27.44
N ASN A 233 -11.08 15.49 -26.29
CA ASN A 233 -10.24 14.93 -25.23
C ASN A 233 -9.87 13.46 -25.46
N PHE A 234 -10.54 12.77 -26.42
CA PHE A 234 -10.36 11.34 -26.70
C PHE A 234 -9.78 11.14 -28.10
N THR A 235 -8.55 11.55 -28.32
CA THR A 235 -7.84 11.46 -29.59
C THR A 235 -6.55 10.66 -29.43
N ALA A 236 -5.88 10.38 -30.56
CA ALA A 236 -4.57 9.72 -30.50
C ALA A 236 -3.50 10.53 -29.73
N ASP A 237 -3.71 11.85 -29.59
CA ASP A 237 -2.80 12.76 -28.91
C ASP A 237 -3.34 13.33 -27.60
N SER A 238 -4.53 12.89 -27.15
CA SER A 238 -5.16 13.33 -25.91
C SER A 238 -5.92 12.18 -25.27
N ILE A 239 -5.46 11.71 -24.12
CA ILE A 239 -6.00 10.54 -23.44
C ILE A 239 -6.33 10.92 -21.99
N PRO A 240 -7.63 10.99 -21.62
CA PRO A 240 -8.04 10.96 -20.22
C PRO A 240 -7.73 9.60 -19.62
N PHE A 241 -6.97 9.58 -18.54
CA PHE A 241 -6.46 8.37 -17.93
C PHE A 241 -6.76 8.34 -16.42
N VAL A 242 -7.27 7.23 -15.94
CA VAL A 242 -7.61 7.00 -14.55
C VAL A 242 -6.62 6.03 -13.94
N LYS A 243 -6.05 6.38 -12.80
CA LYS A 243 -5.23 5.44 -12.04
C LYS A 243 -5.65 5.42 -10.58
N LEU A 244 -5.34 4.32 -9.91
CA LEU A 244 -5.48 4.20 -8.47
C LEU A 244 -4.24 4.84 -7.83
N ASN A 245 -4.47 5.87 -6.99
CA ASN A 245 -3.38 6.51 -6.25
C ASN A 245 -3.02 5.72 -4.99
N ARG A 246 -1.97 6.13 -4.27
CA ARG A 246 -1.51 5.46 -3.04
C ARG A 246 -2.54 5.47 -1.91
N LYS A 247 -3.50 6.40 -1.94
CA LYS A 247 -4.59 6.47 -0.98
C LYS A 247 -5.72 5.48 -1.29
N GLY A 248 -5.61 4.71 -2.38
CA GLY A 248 -6.66 3.85 -2.86
C GLY A 248 -7.81 4.62 -3.51
N GLU A 249 -7.57 5.86 -3.99
CA GLU A 249 -8.55 6.69 -4.67
C GLU A 249 -8.32 6.66 -6.17
N LEU A 250 -9.40 6.71 -6.93
CA LEU A 250 -9.33 6.86 -8.37
C LEU A 250 -9.00 8.32 -8.73
N ARG A 251 -7.98 8.52 -9.52
CA ARG A 251 -7.54 9.84 -9.98
C ARG A 251 -7.52 9.90 -11.48
N LEU A 252 -8.29 10.82 -12.04
CA LEU A 252 -8.29 11.11 -13.47
C LEU A 252 -7.31 12.25 -13.77
N ARG A 253 -6.55 12.10 -14.85
CA ARG A 253 -5.75 13.14 -15.49
C ARG A 253 -5.87 13.04 -17.00
N ILE A 254 -5.76 14.19 -17.69
CA ILE A 254 -5.65 14.24 -19.14
C ILE A 254 -4.15 14.22 -19.49
N TYR A 255 -3.74 13.31 -20.34
CA TYR A 255 -2.41 13.29 -20.93
C TYR A 255 -2.50 13.77 -22.37
N LYS A 256 -1.57 14.65 -22.76
CA LYS A 256 -1.44 15.13 -24.13
C LYS A 256 -0.07 14.83 -24.67
N LYS A 257 -0.01 14.49 -25.94
CA LYS A 257 1.23 14.29 -26.65
C LYS A 257 1.75 15.61 -27.18
N THR A 258 2.98 15.95 -26.81
CA THR A 258 3.70 17.14 -27.30
C THR A 258 5.00 16.66 -27.98
N GLY A 259 5.02 16.70 -29.30
CA GLY A 259 6.08 16.03 -30.06
C GLY A 259 6.02 14.51 -29.89
N SER A 260 7.09 13.92 -29.37
CA SER A 260 7.17 12.48 -29.05
C SER A 260 6.80 12.13 -27.62
N GLU A 261 6.61 13.12 -26.75
CA GLU A 261 6.44 12.93 -25.30
C GLU A 261 5.00 13.11 -24.87
N TRP A 262 4.58 12.29 -23.90
CA TRP A 262 3.31 12.41 -23.22
C TRP A 262 3.46 13.18 -21.91
N GLN A 263 2.64 14.19 -21.70
CA GLN A 263 2.68 15.02 -20.49
C GLN A 263 1.27 15.20 -19.90
N PRO A 264 1.15 15.31 -18.58
CA PRO A 264 -0.10 15.73 -17.97
C PRO A 264 -0.49 17.14 -18.45
N ALA A 265 -1.68 17.28 -19.00
CA ALA A 265 -2.16 18.53 -19.62
C ALA A 265 -3.40 19.10 -18.91
N GLY A 266 -3.46 18.99 -17.61
CA GLY A 266 -4.60 19.48 -16.81
C GLY A 266 -5.66 18.42 -16.55
N GLY A 267 -6.82 18.85 -16.04
CA GLY A 267 -7.95 17.95 -15.74
C GLY A 267 -7.62 16.96 -14.64
N ASP A 268 -7.42 17.44 -13.42
CA ASP A 268 -7.12 16.57 -12.26
C ASP A 268 -8.37 16.42 -11.39
N VAL A 269 -8.98 15.25 -11.41
CA VAL A 269 -10.07 14.88 -10.51
C VAL A 269 -9.60 13.75 -9.61
N SER A 270 -9.36 14.06 -8.35
CA SER A 270 -9.04 13.08 -7.31
C SER A 270 -10.32 12.53 -6.70
N ASP A 271 -10.28 11.25 -6.28
CA ASP A 271 -11.43 10.57 -5.69
C ASP A 271 -12.64 10.51 -6.62
N LEU A 272 -12.38 10.21 -7.90
CA LEU A 272 -13.40 10.05 -8.93
C LEU A 272 -14.44 9.00 -8.49
N ASP A 273 -15.72 9.34 -8.51
CA ASP A 273 -16.84 8.46 -8.16
C ASP A 273 -18.04 8.57 -9.10
N GLY A 274 -18.09 9.60 -9.95
CA GLY A 274 -19.22 9.90 -10.82
C GLY A 274 -18.81 10.25 -12.26
N ILE A 275 -19.59 9.75 -13.22
CA ILE A 275 -19.52 10.13 -14.64
C ILE A 275 -20.93 10.32 -15.15
N GLN A 276 -21.29 11.54 -15.50
CA GLN A 276 -22.54 11.85 -16.16
C GLN A 276 -22.34 11.91 -17.67
N VAL A 277 -23.12 11.14 -18.41
CA VAL A 277 -23.09 11.08 -19.87
C VAL A 277 -24.12 12.06 -20.43
N LEU A 278 -23.70 12.93 -21.34
CA LEU A 278 -24.54 13.90 -22.02
C LEU A 278 -24.57 13.57 -23.53
N LYS A 279 -25.73 13.84 -24.14
CA LYS A 279 -25.92 13.76 -25.60
C LYS A 279 -25.58 15.10 -26.21
#